data_088e2bc2204e461af4cc24ebefb1c270
#
_entry.id   088e2bc2204e461af4cc24ebefb1c270
#
_cell.length_a   1.000
_cell.length_b   1.000
_cell.length_c   1.000
_cell.angle_alpha   90.00
_cell.angle_beta   90.00
_cell.angle_gamma   90.00
#
_symmetry.space_group_name_H-M   'P 1'
#
loop_
_entity.id
_entity.type
_entity.pdbx_description
1 polymer ?
#
loop_
_entity_poly.entity_id
_entity_poly.type
_entity_poly.pdbx_seq_one_letter_code
_entity_poly.pdbx_strand_id
1 'polypeptide(L)'
;MATTTLTKSAATVLLAHTQCATATVTIGSAVDVSTKLGPATAFVKMGRTVSNALGNQVRFRLEGSAKTSGNDEWVPIYEWQSLNGTTAASKTTLNDAACDAGDTSFTLTSGTGFTAGDLIYLRETGTPANSEWCRGKSTSTNTVTIEEALTRGHTNGIDVTDLAELFAIPVDTSGHVRIRLVVDTASAASGQTVDVIAWLVTVDSASTA
;
A
#
# COMPACT_ATOMS: atom_id res chain seq x y z
N MET A 1 -27.19 9.11 -29.27
CA MET A 1 -27.02 8.80 -27.82
C MET A 1 -26.02 9.77 -27.27
N ALA A 2 -26.34 10.48 -26.20
CA ALA A 2 -25.36 11.34 -25.53
C ALA A 2 -24.31 10.43 -24.85
N THR A 3 -23.03 10.73 -25.02
CA THR A 3 -21.93 10.03 -24.37
C THR A 3 -21.56 10.79 -23.11
N THR A 4 -21.59 10.12 -21.96
CA THR A 4 -21.13 10.72 -20.71
C THR A 4 -19.67 10.37 -20.51
N THR A 5 -18.81 11.37 -20.42
CA THR A 5 -17.38 11.22 -20.13
C THR A 5 -17.14 11.53 -18.64
N LEU A 6 -16.51 10.59 -17.92
CA LEU A 6 -16.11 10.78 -16.53
C LEU A 6 -14.63 11.17 -16.48
N THR A 7 -14.32 12.26 -15.81
CA THR A 7 -12.95 12.69 -15.59
C THR A 7 -12.48 12.25 -14.19
N LYS A 8 -11.41 11.44 -14.14
CA LYS A 8 -10.78 11.03 -12.89
C LYS A 8 -9.79 12.09 -12.42
N SER A 9 -9.72 12.29 -11.10
CA SER A 9 -8.70 13.14 -10.49
C SER A 9 -7.33 12.49 -10.50
N ALA A 10 -6.30 13.28 -10.32
CA ALA A 10 -5.01 12.79 -9.86
C ALA A 10 -5.17 12.10 -8.50
N ALA A 11 -4.32 11.11 -8.24
CA ALA A 11 -4.32 10.41 -6.95
C ALA A 11 -3.99 11.37 -5.80
N THR A 12 -4.82 11.39 -4.77
CA THR A 12 -4.60 12.18 -3.55
C THR A 12 -4.15 11.27 -2.42
N VAL A 13 -3.11 11.65 -1.71
CA VAL A 13 -2.51 10.82 -0.64
C VAL A 13 -3.45 10.77 0.58
N LEU A 14 -3.90 9.56 0.94
CA LEU A 14 -4.59 9.26 2.19
C LEU A 14 -3.62 8.98 3.34
N LEU A 15 -2.54 8.28 3.05
CA LEU A 15 -1.45 8.01 3.98
C LEU A 15 -0.14 8.02 3.19
N ALA A 16 0.76 8.93 3.52
CA ALA A 16 2.12 8.91 3.00
C ALA A 16 2.81 7.61 3.44
N HIS A 17 3.90 7.22 2.76
CA HIS A 17 4.66 6.03 3.15
C HIS A 17 5.03 6.12 4.64
N THR A 18 4.44 5.25 5.45
CA THR A 18 4.52 5.30 6.92
C THR A 18 4.77 3.91 7.47
N GLN A 19 5.77 3.80 8.35
CA GLN A 19 5.93 2.61 9.17
C GLN A 19 4.90 2.65 10.30
N CYS A 20 3.98 1.69 10.27
CA CYS A 20 3.01 1.48 11.34
C CYS A 20 3.63 0.61 12.41
N ALA A 21 3.88 1.20 13.58
CA ALA A 21 4.50 0.51 14.70
C ALA A 21 3.54 -0.53 15.30
N THR A 22 4.11 -1.49 16.04
CA THR A 22 3.35 -2.49 16.81
C THR A 22 2.40 -1.83 17.81
N ALA A 23 1.24 -2.42 17.97
CA ALA A 23 0.24 -2.04 18.98
C ALA A 23 -0.18 -0.55 18.89
N THR A 24 -0.26 0.00 17.69
CA THR A 24 -0.65 1.40 17.47
C THR A 24 -1.80 1.52 16.48
N VAL A 25 -2.43 2.69 16.52
CA VAL A 25 -3.37 3.13 15.49
C VAL A 25 -2.74 4.30 14.76
N THR A 26 -2.52 4.13 13.45
CA THR A 26 -2.00 5.17 12.58
C THR A 26 -3.15 5.77 11.78
N ILE A 27 -3.29 7.09 11.85
CA ILE A 27 -4.36 7.83 11.17
C ILE A 27 -3.74 8.64 10.04
N GLY A 28 -4.21 8.41 8.82
CA GLY A 28 -3.80 9.15 7.64
C GLY A 28 -4.41 10.55 7.56
N SER A 29 -3.99 11.29 6.55
CA SER A 29 -4.52 12.63 6.28
C SER A 29 -5.98 12.57 5.82
N ALA A 30 -6.78 13.51 6.29
CA ALA A 30 -8.14 13.69 5.79
C ALA A 30 -8.10 14.34 4.39
N VAL A 31 -8.74 13.70 3.42
CA VAL A 31 -8.87 14.19 2.04
C VAL A 31 -10.25 14.78 1.86
N ASP A 32 -10.33 16.02 1.36
CA ASP A 32 -11.58 16.66 0.99
C ASP A 32 -12.17 16.02 -0.27
N VAL A 33 -13.41 15.55 -0.18
CA VAL A 33 -14.17 14.94 -1.27
C VAL A 33 -15.50 15.66 -1.53
N SER A 34 -15.71 16.81 -0.91
CA SER A 34 -16.98 17.56 -0.97
C SER A 34 -17.41 17.97 -2.39
N THR A 35 -16.45 18.08 -3.31
CA THR A 35 -16.71 18.45 -4.73
C THR A 35 -16.67 17.25 -5.67
N LYS A 36 -16.56 16.02 -5.17
CA LYS A 36 -16.42 14.80 -5.97
C LYS A 36 -17.76 14.15 -6.27
N LEU A 37 -17.82 13.38 -7.36
CA LEU A 37 -19.07 12.80 -7.87
C LEU A 37 -19.51 11.47 -7.23
N GLY A 38 -18.95 11.11 -6.12
CA GLY A 38 -19.33 9.89 -5.40
C GLY A 38 -18.40 8.69 -5.66
N PRO A 39 -18.29 8.11 -6.88
CA PRO A 39 -17.42 6.97 -7.10
C PRO A 39 -15.94 7.31 -6.90
N ALA A 40 -15.27 6.51 -6.09
CA ALA A 40 -13.84 6.62 -5.84
C ALA A 40 -13.22 5.23 -5.67
N THR A 41 -11.89 5.15 -5.71
CA THR A 41 -11.13 3.94 -5.35
C THR A 41 -10.00 4.33 -4.43
N ALA A 42 -9.95 3.73 -3.26
CA ALA A 42 -8.80 3.80 -2.37
C ALA A 42 -7.85 2.66 -2.71
N PHE A 43 -6.60 3.01 -3.00
CA PHE A 43 -5.52 2.06 -3.19
C PHE A 43 -4.66 2.05 -1.94
N VAL A 44 -4.40 0.88 -1.40
CA VAL A 44 -3.55 0.70 -0.22
C VAL A 44 -2.52 -0.37 -0.51
N LYS A 45 -1.25 -0.06 -0.27
CA LYS A 45 -0.14 -1.00 -0.35
C LYS A 45 0.42 -1.20 1.05
N MET A 46 0.64 -2.46 1.41
CA MET A 46 1.29 -2.86 2.66
C MET A 46 2.54 -3.68 2.34
N GLY A 47 3.66 -3.35 2.96
CA GLY A 47 4.92 -4.10 2.93
C GLY A 47 5.29 -4.63 4.31
N ARG A 48 5.82 -5.85 4.37
CA ARG A 48 6.35 -6.43 5.61
C ARG A 48 7.73 -5.84 5.89
N THR A 49 8.03 -5.55 7.14
CA THR A 49 9.35 -5.05 7.52
C THR A 49 10.18 -6.10 8.26
N VAL A 50 9.53 -7.19 8.65
CA VAL A 50 10.10 -8.29 9.44
C VAL A 50 9.71 -9.64 8.85
N SER A 51 10.50 -10.67 9.11
CA SER A 51 10.25 -12.04 8.64
C SER A 51 9.22 -12.79 9.48
N ASN A 52 9.08 -12.46 10.77
CA ASN A 52 8.13 -13.15 11.63
C ASN A 52 6.69 -12.90 11.24
N ALA A 53 5.79 -13.82 11.57
CA ALA A 53 4.35 -13.58 11.49
C ALA A 53 3.97 -12.34 12.31
N LEU A 54 3.00 -11.56 11.83
CA LEU A 54 2.50 -10.38 12.59
C LEU A 54 1.77 -10.77 13.88
N GLY A 55 1.47 -12.07 14.05
CA GLY A 55 0.69 -12.59 15.17
C GLY A 55 -0.82 -12.45 14.94
N ASN A 56 -1.26 -11.31 14.45
CA ASN A 56 -2.62 -11.04 14.03
C ASN A 56 -2.63 -10.24 12.73
N GLN A 57 -3.80 -10.13 12.12
CA GLN A 57 -4.00 -9.34 10.92
C GLN A 57 -3.94 -7.84 11.25
N VAL A 58 -3.34 -7.06 10.35
CA VAL A 58 -3.45 -5.61 10.36
C VAL A 58 -4.86 -5.24 9.91
N ARG A 59 -5.53 -4.38 10.66
CA ARG A 59 -6.86 -3.88 10.31
C ARG A 59 -6.75 -2.54 9.62
N PHE A 60 -7.54 -2.40 8.57
CA PHE A 60 -7.66 -1.16 7.82
C PHE A 60 -9.10 -0.68 7.89
N ARG A 61 -9.27 0.62 7.99
CA ARG A 61 -10.58 1.24 8.01
C ARG A 61 -10.56 2.54 7.22
N LEU A 62 -11.44 2.64 6.23
CA LEU A 62 -11.76 3.93 5.61
C LEU A 62 -12.88 4.56 6.42
N GLU A 63 -12.69 5.80 6.81
CA GLU A 63 -13.64 6.60 7.57
C GLU A 63 -14.05 7.83 6.77
N GLY A 64 -15.33 8.14 6.81
CA GLY A 64 -15.90 9.36 6.26
C GLY A 64 -16.42 10.30 7.33
N SER A 65 -16.41 11.59 7.02
CA SER A 65 -17.01 12.63 7.85
C SER A 65 -17.86 13.57 7.01
N ALA A 66 -19.02 13.95 7.51
CA ALA A 66 -19.86 14.97 6.93
C ALA A 66 -19.43 16.41 7.26
N LYS A 67 -18.38 16.58 8.08
CA LYS A 67 -17.87 17.89 8.51
C LYS A 67 -16.61 18.29 7.74
N THR A 68 -16.43 19.59 7.54
CA THR A 68 -15.23 20.17 6.90
C THR A 68 -14.03 20.20 7.84
N SER A 69 -14.23 20.12 9.17
CA SER A 69 -13.17 20.18 10.18
C SER A 69 -13.56 19.38 11.43
N GLY A 70 -12.65 19.25 12.39
CA GLY A 70 -12.86 18.51 13.64
C GLY A 70 -12.55 17.02 13.51
N ASN A 71 -12.51 16.33 14.67
CA ASN A 71 -12.15 14.91 14.78
C ASN A 71 -13.27 14.03 15.34
N ASP A 72 -14.44 14.59 15.56
CA ASP A 72 -15.49 14.01 16.40
C ASP A 72 -16.65 13.34 15.63
N GLU A 73 -16.58 13.24 14.33
CA GLU A 73 -17.66 12.64 13.52
C GLU A 73 -17.16 11.79 12.38
N TRP A 74 -16.21 10.92 12.70
CA TRP A 74 -15.74 9.93 11.74
C TRP A 74 -16.52 8.64 11.88
N VAL A 75 -17.09 8.18 10.77
CA VAL A 75 -17.82 6.91 10.71
C VAL A 75 -17.11 5.96 9.76
N PRO A 76 -17.04 4.67 10.10
CA PRO A 76 -16.49 3.67 9.19
C PRO A 76 -17.32 3.58 7.90
N ILE A 77 -16.66 3.69 6.74
CA ILE A 77 -17.25 3.42 5.43
C ILE A 77 -16.99 1.96 5.05
N TYR A 78 -15.76 1.51 5.27
CA TYR A 78 -15.31 0.17 4.91
C TYR A 78 -14.20 -0.30 5.84
N GLU A 79 -14.26 -1.58 6.25
CA GLU A 79 -13.25 -2.21 7.08
C GLU A 79 -12.79 -3.51 6.44
N TRP A 80 -11.47 -3.77 6.46
CA TRP A 80 -10.88 -5.03 6.00
C TRP A 80 -9.61 -5.34 6.80
N GLN A 81 -9.03 -6.49 6.53
CA GLN A 81 -7.83 -6.96 7.22
C GLN A 81 -6.80 -7.46 6.21
N SER A 82 -5.53 -7.46 6.62
CA SER A 82 -4.47 -8.11 5.87
C SER A 82 -4.74 -9.61 5.75
N LEU A 83 -4.32 -10.21 4.63
CA LEU A 83 -4.55 -11.63 4.37
C LEU A 83 -3.54 -12.52 5.10
N ASN A 84 -2.30 -12.06 5.23
CA ASN A 84 -1.14 -12.87 5.64
C ASN A 84 -0.62 -12.53 7.06
N GLY A 85 -1.48 -12.06 7.96
CA GLY A 85 -1.05 -11.65 9.30
C GLY A 85 -0.44 -12.77 10.16
N THR A 86 -0.86 -14.01 9.97
CA THR A 86 -0.39 -15.18 10.75
C THR A 86 0.73 -15.96 10.07
N THR A 87 1.10 -15.61 8.84
CA THR A 87 2.16 -16.29 8.08
C THR A 87 3.48 -15.52 8.21
N ALA A 88 4.57 -16.22 8.44
CA ALA A 88 5.92 -15.64 8.41
C ALA A 88 6.29 -15.26 6.97
N ALA A 89 6.88 -14.09 6.80
CA ALA A 89 7.39 -13.63 5.52
C ALA A 89 8.83 -14.13 5.29
N SER A 90 9.20 -14.34 4.03
CA SER A 90 10.60 -14.44 3.66
C SER A 90 11.20 -13.04 3.69
N LYS A 91 12.37 -12.92 4.31
CA LYS A 91 13.10 -11.65 4.36
C LYS A 91 14.57 -11.90 4.03
N THR A 92 15.08 -11.07 3.17
CA THR A 92 16.48 -11.05 2.75
C THR A 92 16.92 -9.61 2.45
N THR A 93 18.10 -9.45 1.88
CA THR A 93 18.57 -8.16 1.39
C THR A 93 18.81 -8.20 -0.11
N LEU A 94 18.66 -7.07 -0.77
CA LEU A 94 19.10 -6.86 -2.14
C LEU A 94 20.62 -7.05 -2.20
N ASN A 95 21.09 -7.86 -3.13
CA ASN A 95 22.52 -8.09 -3.39
C ASN A 95 22.81 -7.79 -4.87
N ASP A 96 22.45 -6.60 -5.27
CA ASP A 96 22.58 -6.11 -6.62
C ASP A 96 23.15 -4.71 -6.60
N ALA A 97 24.34 -4.54 -7.15
CA ALA A 97 25.06 -3.26 -7.13
C ALA A 97 24.51 -2.26 -8.18
N ALA A 98 23.70 -2.74 -9.12
CA ALA A 98 23.15 -1.95 -10.22
C ALA A 98 21.67 -2.29 -10.43
N CYS A 99 20.87 -2.22 -9.36
CA CYS A 99 19.42 -2.41 -9.41
C CYS A 99 18.77 -1.07 -9.78
N ASP A 100 18.58 -0.85 -11.08
CA ASP A 100 18.16 0.44 -11.62
C ASP A 100 16.68 0.45 -12.06
N ALA A 101 16.15 1.64 -12.23
CA ALA A 101 14.84 1.81 -12.88
C ALA A 101 14.88 1.24 -14.31
N GLY A 102 13.89 0.44 -14.64
CA GLY A 102 13.82 -0.27 -15.93
C GLY A 102 14.23 -1.74 -15.84
N ASP A 103 14.87 -2.16 -14.75
CA ASP A 103 15.25 -3.56 -14.57
C ASP A 103 14.02 -4.45 -14.39
N THR A 104 14.06 -5.64 -14.99
CA THR A 104 13.03 -6.68 -14.89
C THR A 104 13.48 -7.86 -14.03
N SER A 105 14.65 -7.77 -13.43
CA SER A 105 15.18 -8.74 -12.48
C SER A 105 16.18 -8.09 -11.54
N PHE A 106 16.34 -8.67 -10.37
CA PHE A 106 17.34 -8.28 -9.37
C PHE A 106 17.83 -9.50 -8.60
N THR A 107 19.00 -9.36 -8.00
CA THR A 107 19.66 -10.44 -7.23
C THR A 107 19.45 -10.18 -5.73
N LEU A 108 19.13 -11.24 -4.99
CA LEU A 108 18.98 -11.27 -3.54
C LEU A 108 20.19 -11.95 -2.88
N THR A 109 20.44 -11.64 -1.62
CA THR A 109 21.41 -12.42 -0.81
C THR A 109 20.94 -13.88 -0.66
N SER A 110 19.63 -14.11 -0.56
CA SER A 110 19.00 -15.42 -0.61
C SER A 110 17.65 -15.32 -1.31
N GLY A 111 17.43 -16.16 -2.32
CA GLY A 111 16.14 -16.31 -2.99
C GLY A 111 15.19 -17.30 -2.32
N THR A 112 15.63 -17.91 -1.20
CA THR A 112 14.83 -18.93 -0.51
C THR A 112 13.51 -18.34 -0.02
N GLY A 113 12.40 -18.99 -0.38
CA GLY A 113 11.05 -18.61 0.01
C GLY A 113 10.38 -17.63 -0.93
N PHE A 114 11.10 -17.03 -1.87
CA PHE A 114 10.52 -16.19 -2.92
C PHE A 114 10.07 -17.05 -4.10
N THR A 115 8.82 -16.93 -4.50
CA THR A 115 8.21 -17.74 -5.57
C THR A 115 7.50 -16.88 -6.62
N ALA A 116 7.17 -17.52 -7.74
CA ALA A 116 6.35 -16.84 -8.76
C ALA A 116 4.96 -16.49 -8.19
N GLY A 117 4.51 -15.28 -8.48
CA GLY A 117 3.24 -14.73 -8.00
C GLY A 117 3.33 -13.95 -6.69
N ASP A 118 4.44 -14.08 -5.95
CA ASP A 118 4.63 -13.30 -4.72
C ASP A 118 4.60 -11.80 -5.01
N LEU A 119 3.95 -11.06 -4.14
CA LEU A 119 4.09 -9.62 -4.10
C LEU A 119 5.26 -9.28 -3.17
N ILE A 120 6.27 -8.69 -3.75
CA ILE A 120 7.58 -8.41 -3.13
C ILE A 120 7.65 -6.92 -2.80
N TYR A 121 8.18 -6.61 -1.63
CA TYR A 121 8.41 -5.26 -1.17
C TYR A 121 9.91 -5.00 -1.03
N LEU A 122 10.43 -4.05 -1.81
CA LEU A 122 11.79 -3.49 -1.72
C LEU A 122 11.72 -2.27 -0.81
N ARG A 123 12.38 -2.33 0.35
CA ARG A 123 12.24 -1.34 1.42
C ARG A 123 13.43 -0.40 1.50
N GLU A 124 13.25 0.83 1.06
CA GLU A 124 14.23 1.92 1.22
C GLU A 124 14.01 2.68 2.54
N THR A 125 14.76 2.33 3.57
CA THR A 125 14.61 2.96 4.90
C THR A 125 15.13 4.40 4.92
N GLY A 126 16.18 4.70 4.17
CA GLY A 126 16.77 6.05 4.08
C GLY A 126 15.93 7.01 3.23
N THR A 127 15.21 6.48 2.25
CA THR A 127 14.35 7.25 1.35
C THR A 127 13.04 6.48 1.13
N PRO A 128 12.13 6.46 2.10
CA PRO A 128 10.92 5.62 2.04
C PRO A 128 10.07 5.81 0.78
N ALA A 129 10.08 7.00 0.19
CA ALA A 129 9.39 7.29 -1.07
C ALA A 129 9.94 6.46 -2.26
N ASN A 130 11.14 5.93 -2.17
CA ASN A 130 11.73 5.05 -3.18
C ASN A 130 11.40 3.58 -2.97
N SER A 131 10.78 3.21 -1.85
CA SER A 131 10.33 1.84 -1.64
C SER A 131 9.34 1.43 -2.72
N GLU A 132 9.44 0.19 -3.19
CA GLU A 132 8.67 -0.30 -4.33
C GLU A 132 8.04 -1.67 -4.05
N TRP A 133 6.89 -1.91 -4.67
CA TRP A 133 6.16 -3.17 -4.66
C TRP A 133 6.15 -3.73 -6.07
N CYS A 134 6.66 -4.94 -6.24
CA CYS A 134 6.69 -5.62 -7.53
C CYS A 134 6.17 -7.06 -7.39
N ARG A 135 5.73 -7.66 -8.50
CA ARG A 135 5.27 -9.04 -8.52
C ARG A 135 6.35 -9.94 -9.10
N GLY A 136 6.70 -10.99 -8.37
CA GLY A 136 7.63 -12.02 -8.82
C GLY A 136 7.04 -12.83 -9.96
N LYS A 137 7.79 -12.96 -11.04
CA LYS A 137 7.46 -13.82 -12.21
C LYS A 137 8.13 -15.18 -12.09
N SER A 138 9.36 -15.21 -11.64
CA SER A 138 10.12 -16.44 -11.38
C SER A 138 11.28 -16.15 -10.44
N THR A 139 11.76 -17.21 -9.78
CA THR A 139 12.99 -17.15 -8.95
C THR A 139 13.90 -18.29 -9.38
N SER A 140 15.16 -17.98 -9.62
CA SER A 140 16.20 -18.94 -9.93
C SER A 140 17.40 -18.69 -9.00
N THR A 141 17.64 -19.62 -8.08
CA THR A 141 18.65 -19.48 -6.99
C THR A 141 18.40 -18.20 -6.21
N ASN A 142 19.11 -17.12 -6.53
CA ASN A 142 19.01 -15.83 -5.84
C ASN A 142 18.49 -14.69 -6.76
N THR A 143 18.24 -14.96 -8.04
CA THR A 143 17.72 -13.98 -8.98
C THR A 143 16.22 -14.07 -9.05
N VAL A 144 15.55 -12.96 -8.77
CA VAL A 144 14.11 -12.78 -8.95
C VAL A 144 13.88 -12.03 -10.26
N THR A 145 13.08 -12.62 -11.14
CA THR A 145 12.52 -11.92 -12.30
C THR A 145 11.14 -11.42 -11.92
N ILE A 146 10.80 -10.20 -12.31
CA ILE A 146 9.52 -9.56 -11.98
C ILE A 146 8.64 -9.37 -13.24
N GLU A 147 7.34 -9.19 -13.05
CA GLU A 147 6.37 -9.04 -14.15
C GLU A 147 6.52 -7.70 -14.86
N GLU A 148 6.71 -6.61 -14.08
CA GLU A 148 6.83 -5.25 -14.58
C GLU A 148 8.20 -4.69 -14.18
N ALA A 149 8.79 -3.88 -15.04
CA ALA A 149 10.07 -3.25 -14.74
C ALA A 149 10.00 -2.34 -13.52
N LEU A 150 11.08 -2.30 -12.74
CA LEU A 150 11.22 -1.37 -11.62
C LEU A 150 11.05 0.08 -12.09
N THR A 151 10.37 0.88 -11.32
CA THR A 151 10.17 2.31 -11.62
C THR A 151 11.23 3.19 -10.97
N ARG A 152 12.02 2.63 -10.05
CA ARG A 152 13.07 3.32 -9.29
C ARG A 152 14.33 2.48 -9.21
N GLY A 153 15.46 3.16 -9.01
CA GLY A 153 16.70 2.51 -8.61
C GLY A 153 16.70 2.22 -7.10
N HIS A 154 17.33 1.11 -6.71
CA HIS A 154 17.41 0.64 -5.35
C HIS A 154 18.83 0.46 -4.87
N THR A 155 19.06 0.78 -3.59
CA THR A 155 20.36 0.68 -2.95
C THR A 155 20.68 -0.78 -2.61
N ASN A 156 21.88 -1.24 -2.92
CA ASN A 156 22.36 -2.54 -2.47
C ASN A 156 22.27 -2.67 -0.94
N GLY A 157 21.79 -3.81 -0.45
CA GLY A 157 21.65 -4.10 0.98
C GLY A 157 20.34 -3.68 1.62
N ILE A 158 19.40 -3.10 0.86
CA ILE A 158 18.06 -2.83 1.40
C ILE A 158 17.31 -4.11 1.76
N ASP A 159 16.37 -4.01 2.68
CA ASP A 159 15.46 -5.10 3.03
C ASP A 159 14.52 -5.45 1.87
N VAL A 160 14.37 -6.74 1.60
CA VAL A 160 13.41 -7.28 0.65
C VAL A 160 12.56 -8.34 1.33
N THR A 161 11.24 -8.21 1.24
CA THR A 161 10.30 -9.17 1.85
C THR A 161 9.24 -9.60 0.84
N ASP A 162 8.73 -10.81 1.00
CA ASP A 162 7.52 -11.28 0.35
C ASP A 162 6.26 -10.93 1.17
N LEU A 163 5.12 -11.52 0.82
CA LEU A 163 3.83 -11.34 1.49
C LEU A 163 3.40 -9.86 1.64
N ALA A 164 3.87 -8.99 0.75
CA ALA A 164 3.28 -7.67 0.62
C ALA A 164 1.82 -7.78 0.12
N GLU A 165 1.01 -6.76 0.36
CA GLU A 165 -0.40 -6.79 -0.01
C GLU A 165 -0.81 -5.49 -0.71
N LEU A 166 -1.69 -5.64 -1.71
CA LEU A 166 -2.29 -4.54 -2.46
C LEU A 166 -3.80 -4.64 -2.34
N PHE A 167 -4.43 -3.53 -2.02
CA PHE A 167 -5.88 -3.41 -1.94
C PHE A 167 -6.37 -2.30 -2.86
N ALA A 168 -7.43 -2.57 -3.61
CA ALA A 168 -8.18 -1.57 -4.38
C ALA A 168 -9.63 -1.61 -3.88
N ILE A 169 -10.00 -0.65 -3.06
CA ILE A 169 -11.27 -0.61 -2.36
C ILE A 169 -12.18 0.42 -3.04
N PRO A 170 -13.29 0.00 -3.65
CA PRO A 170 -14.28 0.93 -4.15
C PRO A 170 -14.94 1.66 -2.99
N VAL A 171 -15.08 2.97 -3.14
CA VAL A 171 -15.63 3.86 -2.11
C VAL A 171 -16.70 4.73 -2.74
N ASP A 172 -17.85 4.85 -2.09
CA ASP A 172 -18.81 5.90 -2.40
C ASP A 172 -18.51 7.12 -1.50
N THR A 173 -18.15 8.24 -2.11
CA THR A 173 -17.89 9.48 -1.39
C THR A 173 -19.14 10.33 -1.19
N SER A 174 -20.30 9.90 -1.74
CA SER A 174 -21.58 10.62 -1.60
C SER A 174 -21.96 10.75 -0.11
N GLY A 175 -22.31 11.95 0.31
CA GLY A 175 -22.65 12.22 1.71
C GLY A 175 -21.47 12.41 2.64
N HIS A 176 -20.24 12.31 2.14
CA HIS A 176 -19.02 12.60 2.91
C HIS A 176 -18.36 13.88 2.40
N VAL A 177 -17.86 14.68 3.32
CA VAL A 177 -17.05 15.87 3.01
C VAL A 177 -15.57 15.51 3.02
N ARG A 178 -15.17 14.61 3.91
CA ARG A 178 -13.78 14.14 4.04
C ARG A 178 -13.70 12.62 4.20
N ILE A 179 -12.60 12.05 3.71
CA ILE A 179 -12.26 10.63 3.89
C ILE A 179 -10.84 10.52 4.42
N ARG A 180 -10.59 9.54 5.29
CA ARG A 180 -9.25 9.18 5.78
C ARG A 180 -9.07 7.68 5.88
N LEU A 181 -7.80 7.22 5.87
CA LEU A 181 -7.44 5.84 6.19
C LEU A 181 -6.98 5.75 7.65
N VAL A 182 -7.42 4.71 8.32
CA VAL A 182 -6.91 4.29 9.63
C VAL A 182 -6.29 2.90 9.49
N VAL A 183 -5.07 2.76 9.98
CA VAL A 183 -4.33 1.48 10.03
C VAL A 183 -4.18 1.10 11.49
N ASP A 184 -4.74 -0.04 11.87
CA ASP A 184 -4.72 -0.53 13.25
C ASP A 184 -3.85 -1.78 13.33
N THR A 185 -2.72 -1.65 13.99
CA THR A 185 -1.78 -2.73 14.33
C THR A 185 -1.86 -3.11 15.80
N ALA A 186 -2.91 -2.70 16.52
CA ALA A 186 -3.02 -2.87 17.97
C ALA A 186 -2.94 -4.32 18.44
N SER A 187 -3.34 -5.26 17.58
CA SER A 187 -3.26 -6.70 17.87
C SER A 187 -2.02 -7.39 17.30
N ALA A 188 -1.14 -6.67 16.61
CA ALA A 188 0.11 -7.26 16.12
C ALA A 188 1.05 -7.63 17.28
N ALA A 189 1.81 -8.71 17.10
CA ALA A 189 2.80 -9.14 18.09
C ALA A 189 3.90 -8.10 18.26
N SER A 190 4.52 -8.08 19.43
CA SER A 190 5.59 -7.13 19.76
C SER A 190 6.72 -7.16 18.71
N GLY A 191 7.18 -6.01 18.27
CA GLY A 191 8.23 -5.84 17.28
C GLY A 191 7.80 -6.07 15.82
N GLN A 192 6.54 -6.42 15.57
CA GLN A 192 6.03 -6.64 14.23
C GLN A 192 5.51 -5.31 13.65
N THR A 193 6.16 -4.83 12.60
CA THR A 193 5.80 -3.57 11.94
C THR A 193 5.53 -3.80 10.45
N VAL A 194 4.75 -2.91 9.87
CA VAL A 194 4.46 -2.87 8.43
C VAL A 194 4.64 -1.45 7.91
N ASP A 195 5.05 -1.34 6.66
CA ASP A 195 5.03 -0.07 5.96
C ASP A 195 3.75 0.00 5.12
N VAL A 196 3.06 1.13 5.17
CA VAL A 196 1.80 1.35 4.46
C VAL A 196 1.88 2.66 3.68
N ILE A 197 1.37 2.64 2.46
CA ILE A 197 1.08 3.83 1.66
C ILE A 197 -0.33 3.71 1.08
N ALA A 198 -1.05 4.82 1.03
CA ALA A 198 -2.40 4.83 0.47
C ALA A 198 -2.73 6.13 -0.25
N TRP A 199 -3.56 6.02 -1.29
CA TRP A 199 -4.08 7.15 -2.04
C TRP A 199 -5.51 6.91 -2.51
N LEU A 200 -6.22 8.00 -2.78
CA LEU A 200 -7.59 8.02 -3.26
C LEU A 200 -7.62 8.56 -4.69
N VAL A 201 -8.31 7.87 -5.57
CA VAL A 201 -8.66 8.36 -6.92
C VAL A 201 -10.16 8.59 -6.96
N THR A 202 -10.58 9.81 -7.26
CA THR A 202 -11.99 10.21 -7.31
C THR A 202 -12.43 10.55 -8.74
N VAL A 203 -13.71 10.74 -8.95
CA VAL A 203 -14.27 11.31 -10.17
C VAL A 203 -14.57 12.77 -9.92
N ASP A 204 -13.99 13.65 -10.73
CA ASP A 204 -14.10 15.12 -10.57
C ASP A 204 -15.31 15.71 -11.30
N SER A 205 -15.61 15.19 -12.50
CA SER A 205 -16.67 15.73 -13.33
C SER A 205 -17.25 14.69 -14.27
N ALA A 206 -18.46 14.94 -14.71
CA ALA A 206 -19.10 14.25 -15.82
C ALA A 206 -19.51 15.28 -16.88
N SER A 207 -19.18 15.02 -18.15
CA SER A 207 -19.64 15.81 -19.28
C SER A 207 -20.46 14.98 -20.24
N THR A 208 -21.52 15.52 -20.78
CA THR A 208 -22.31 14.90 -21.85
C THR A 208 -21.98 15.64 -23.16
N ALA A 209 -21.62 14.91 -24.19
CA ALA A 209 -21.45 15.43 -25.56
C ALA A 209 -22.66 15.10 -26.42
#